data_da9dc7aa6e9f09f6d0d3bb11b5d0dc8f
#
_entry.id   da9dc7aa6e9f09f6d0d3bb11b5d0dc8f
#
_cell.length_a   1.000
_cell.length_b   1.000
_cell.length_c   1.000
_cell.angle_alpha   90.00
_cell.angle_beta   90.00
_cell.angle_gamma   90.00
#
_symmetry.space_group_name_H-M   'P 1'
#
loop_
_entity.id
_entity.type
_entity.pdbx_description
1 polymer ?
#
loop_
_entity_poly.entity_id
_entity_poly.type
_entity_poly.pdbx_seq_one_letter_code
_entity_poly.pdbx_strand_id
1 'polypeptide(L)'
;MAVTKATSGEAWTLRWAAIFATGCFLAGIGGGWLLREVQSRPATQAHAATAPLPGAGIGTNNGSADAAAAPLLARLQSEPNNAEVLIRLGNLYYDAQQYPTAVGYYGRALNLRPSDADVRTDMGTAYWYMGDADKAIAEFNQSLADHPNNPNTLFNLGLVRLQGKKDSRGAIADWKQLLATTPDYADRDKVEQMIAEAWKQSKL
;
A
#
# COMPACT_ATOMS: atom_id res chain seq x y z
N MET A 1 -58.99 29.53 -17.33
CA MET A 1 -58.04 28.64 -18.08
C MET A 1 -56.69 28.68 -17.36
N ALA A 2 -56.41 27.69 -16.54
CA ALA A 2 -55.13 27.55 -15.81
C ALA A 2 -54.32 26.45 -16.48
N VAL A 3 -53.14 26.80 -16.99
CA VAL A 3 -52.20 25.85 -17.60
C VAL A 3 -51.19 25.46 -16.51
N THR A 4 -51.27 24.25 -16.01
CA THR A 4 -50.35 23.66 -15.07
C THR A 4 -49.07 23.24 -15.80
N LYS A 5 -47.92 23.80 -15.36
CA LYS A 5 -46.58 23.53 -15.85
C LYS A 5 -46.06 22.28 -15.13
N ALA A 6 -45.93 21.18 -15.85
CA ALA A 6 -45.35 19.94 -15.33
C ALA A 6 -43.84 20.09 -15.10
N THR A 7 -43.39 19.73 -13.91
CA THR A 7 -41.98 19.75 -13.49
C THR A 7 -41.23 18.53 -14.04
N SER A 8 -40.19 18.78 -14.81
CA SER A 8 -39.30 17.80 -15.45
C SER A 8 -38.22 17.22 -14.50
N GLY A 9 -38.64 16.67 -13.35
CA GLY A 9 -37.67 16.17 -12.34
C GLY A 9 -37.51 14.65 -12.25
N GLU A 10 -38.39 13.85 -12.87
CA GLU A 10 -38.42 12.41 -12.59
C GLU A 10 -37.88 11.50 -13.69
N ALA A 11 -37.38 12.06 -14.79
CA ALA A 11 -36.92 11.25 -15.93
C ALA A 11 -35.42 10.82 -15.85
N TRP A 12 -34.68 11.26 -14.83
CA TRP A 12 -33.22 11.00 -14.75
C TRP A 12 -32.84 9.78 -13.91
N THR A 13 -33.74 9.31 -13.05
CA THR A 13 -33.41 8.19 -12.11
C THR A 13 -33.63 6.80 -12.73
N LEU A 14 -34.35 6.67 -13.84
CA LEU A 14 -34.66 5.39 -14.47
C LEU A 14 -33.66 4.94 -15.56
N ARG A 15 -32.76 5.81 -15.97
CA ARG A 15 -31.76 5.48 -17.04
C ARG A 15 -30.45 4.90 -16.52
N TRP A 16 -30.16 4.95 -15.24
CA TRP A 16 -28.92 4.41 -14.64
C TRP A 16 -29.07 3.02 -14.03
N ALA A 17 -30.29 2.55 -13.82
CA ALA A 17 -30.56 1.21 -13.28
C ALA A 17 -30.47 0.06 -14.30
N ALA A 18 -30.36 0.36 -15.60
CA ALA A 18 -30.38 -0.66 -16.66
C ALA A 18 -29.01 -1.07 -17.19
N ILE A 19 -27.90 -0.51 -16.68
CA ILE A 19 -26.54 -0.78 -17.21
C ILE A 19 -25.77 -1.81 -16.35
N PHE A 20 -26.28 -2.21 -15.19
CA PHE A 20 -25.58 -3.15 -14.30
C PHE A 20 -26.03 -4.62 -14.38
N ALA A 21 -26.89 -5.01 -15.33
CA ALA A 21 -27.48 -6.35 -15.35
C ALA A 21 -27.10 -7.25 -16.55
N THR A 22 -26.16 -6.85 -17.42
CA THR A 22 -25.77 -7.69 -18.57
C THR A 22 -24.27 -7.76 -18.78
N GLY A 23 -23.55 -8.34 -17.82
CA GLY A 23 -22.11 -8.50 -17.91
C GLY A 23 -21.54 -9.79 -17.31
N CYS A 24 -22.36 -10.82 -17.10
CA CYS A 24 -21.90 -12.12 -16.65
C CYS A 24 -22.55 -13.23 -17.47
N PHE A 25 -22.05 -13.52 -18.64
CA PHE A 25 -22.11 -14.83 -19.29
C PHE A 25 -21.46 -14.74 -20.67
N LEU A 26 -20.28 -15.26 -20.80
CA LEU A 26 -19.73 -16.02 -21.92
C LEU A 26 -18.21 -16.20 -21.68
N ALA A 27 -17.89 -17.20 -20.85
CA ALA A 27 -16.56 -17.81 -20.87
C ALA A 27 -16.73 -19.19 -21.51
N GLY A 28 -16.11 -19.39 -22.63
CA GLY A 28 -16.13 -20.71 -23.29
C GLY A 28 -15.09 -20.82 -24.38
N ILE A 29 -14.03 -21.56 -24.06
CA ILE A 29 -13.30 -22.49 -24.94
C ILE A 29 -12.54 -21.91 -26.15
N GLY A 30 -11.22 -22.11 -26.14
CA GLY A 30 -10.42 -22.02 -27.35
C GLY A 30 -8.93 -21.91 -27.01
N GLY A 31 -8.25 -23.07 -27.01
CA GLY A 31 -6.83 -23.21 -26.77
C GLY A 31 -5.94 -22.51 -27.79
N GLY A 32 -4.71 -22.27 -27.37
CA GLY A 32 -3.68 -21.77 -28.25
C GLY A 32 -2.40 -21.53 -27.47
N TRP A 33 -1.55 -22.54 -27.42
CA TRP A 33 -0.16 -22.47 -26.99
C TRP A 33 0.58 -21.39 -27.77
N LEU A 34 1.11 -20.42 -27.09
CA LEU A 34 2.26 -19.65 -27.56
C LEU A 34 3.14 -19.35 -26.33
N LEU A 35 4.19 -20.18 -26.21
CA LEU A 35 5.37 -19.90 -25.42
C LEU A 35 5.93 -18.53 -25.84
N ARG A 36 5.72 -17.52 -25.03
CA ARG A 36 6.50 -16.29 -25.07
C ARG A 36 7.25 -16.23 -23.75
N GLU A 37 8.55 -16.54 -23.84
CA GLU A 37 9.52 -16.21 -22.80
C GLU A 37 9.38 -14.72 -22.49
N VAL A 38 8.61 -14.42 -21.46
CA VAL A 38 8.67 -13.11 -20.80
C VAL A 38 9.75 -13.25 -19.76
N GLN A 39 10.90 -12.72 -20.10
CA GLN A 39 12.00 -12.44 -19.20
C GLN A 39 11.43 -11.69 -18.00
N SER A 40 11.18 -12.42 -16.91
CA SER A 40 10.71 -11.88 -15.66
C SER A 40 11.83 -11.04 -15.04
N ARG A 41 11.78 -9.73 -15.26
CA ARG A 41 12.38 -8.78 -14.32
C ARG A 41 11.70 -9.06 -12.98
N PRO A 42 12.43 -9.23 -11.86
CA PRO A 42 11.82 -9.17 -10.55
C PRO A 42 11.30 -7.74 -10.39
N ALA A 43 10.01 -7.57 -10.60
CA ALA A 43 9.35 -6.35 -10.18
C ALA A 43 9.42 -6.36 -8.65
N THR A 44 10.26 -5.49 -8.09
CA THR A 44 10.06 -4.99 -6.75
C THR A 44 8.67 -4.35 -6.79
N GLN A 45 7.64 -5.11 -6.43
CA GLN A 45 6.30 -4.57 -6.28
C GLN A 45 6.38 -3.64 -5.07
N ALA A 46 6.60 -2.36 -5.34
CA ALA A 46 6.27 -1.33 -4.39
C ALA A 46 4.79 -1.50 -4.07
N HIS A 47 4.50 -1.94 -2.83
CA HIS A 47 3.13 -2.00 -2.34
C HIS A 47 2.62 -0.56 -2.28
N ALA A 48 1.99 -0.11 -3.37
CA ALA A 48 1.27 1.16 -3.39
C ALA A 48 0.14 1.04 -2.37
N ALA A 49 0.38 1.60 -1.19
CA ALA A 49 -0.50 1.51 -0.06
C ALA A 49 -1.82 2.22 -0.33
N THR A 50 -2.81 1.45 -0.74
CA THR A 50 -4.19 1.78 -0.41
C THR A 50 -4.37 1.36 1.04
N ALA A 51 -3.93 2.21 1.98
CA ALA A 51 -3.96 1.90 3.40
C ALA A 51 -5.43 1.80 3.88
N PRO A 52 -5.90 0.60 4.30
CA PRO A 52 -7.06 0.51 5.15
C PRO A 52 -6.73 1.17 6.50
N LEU A 53 -7.74 1.75 7.13
CA LEU A 53 -7.60 2.35 8.46
C LEU A 53 -7.15 1.28 9.48
N PRO A 54 -6.32 1.63 10.48
CA PRO A 54 -5.95 0.72 11.58
C PRO A 54 -7.21 0.23 12.29
N GLY A 55 -7.40 -1.09 12.35
CA GLY A 55 -8.54 -1.69 13.03
C GLY A 55 -9.43 -2.60 12.16
N ALA A 56 -9.20 -2.73 10.86
CA ALA A 56 -9.93 -3.68 10.03
C ALA A 56 -9.35 -5.08 10.21
N GLY A 57 -10.01 -5.88 11.04
CA GLY A 57 -10.05 -7.34 11.11
C GLY A 57 -8.72 -8.10 11.03
N ILE A 58 -8.27 -8.63 12.16
CA ILE A 58 -7.24 -9.70 12.19
C ILE A 58 -7.87 -10.95 11.53
N GLY A 59 -7.67 -11.08 10.23
CA GLY A 59 -8.03 -12.29 9.48
C GLY A 59 -7.04 -13.39 9.79
N THR A 60 -7.51 -14.46 10.45
CA THR A 60 -6.71 -15.65 10.82
C THR A 60 -6.48 -16.55 9.61
N ASN A 61 -5.68 -16.11 8.63
CA ASN A 61 -5.23 -16.94 7.50
C ASN A 61 -3.86 -17.58 7.77
N ASN A 62 -3.58 -17.91 9.05
CA ASN A 62 -2.26 -18.39 9.48
C ASN A 62 -1.82 -19.66 8.74
N GLY A 63 -2.75 -20.62 8.49
CA GLY A 63 -2.40 -21.88 7.84
C GLY A 63 -1.95 -21.74 6.38
N SER A 64 -2.49 -20.78 5.63
CA SER A 64 -2.10 -20.56 4.23
C SER A 64 -0.75 -19.86 4.12
N ALA A 65 -0.49 -18.88 5.01
CA ALA A 65 0.77 -18.17 5.05
C ALA A 65 1.92 -19.12 5.45
N ASP A 66 1.72 -19.93 6.48
CA ASP A 66 2.73 -20.88 6.95
C ASP A 66 3.05 -21.95 5.88
N ALA A 67 2.03 -22.44 5.15
CA ALA A 67 2.24 -23.34 4.03
C ALA A 67 3.05 -22.68 2.89
N ALA A 68 2.77 -21.42 2.56
CA ALA A 68 3.51 -20.66 1.56
C ALA A 68 4.93 -20.30 2.03
N ALA A 69 5.14 -20.12 3.34
CA ALA A 69 6.44 -19.85 3.92
C ALA A 69 7.37 -21.08 3.95
N ALA A 70 6.82 -22.31 3.95
CA ALA A 70 7.59 -23.53 4.15
C ALA A 70 8.83 -23.66 3.23
N PRO A 71 8.77 -23.42 1.90
CA PRO A 71 9.95 -23.50 1.04
C PRO A 71 10.98 -22.40 1.34
N LEU A 72 10.54 -21.20 1.73
CA LEU A 72 11.43 -20.11 2.12
C LEU A 72 12.11 -20.41 3.46
N LEU A 73 11.38 -20.99 4.42
CA LEU A 73 11.92 -21.42 5.70
C LEU A 73 12.95 -22.52 5.55
N ALA A 74 12.69 -23.52 4.68
CA ALA A 74 13.67 -24.57 4.37
C ALA A 74 14.94 -23.97 3.77
N ARG A 75 14.80 -23.00 2.85
CA ARG A 75 15.95 -22.30 2.30
C ARG A 75 16.71 -21.49 3.35
N LEU A 76 16.00 -20.84 4.26
CA LEU A 76 16.62 -20.06 5.33
C LEU A 76 17.40 -20.93 6.33
N GLN A 77 17.06 -22.23 6.47
CA GLN A 77 17.84 -23.18 7.27
C GLN A 77 19.20 -23.46 6.64
N SER A 78 19.28 -23.56 5.32
CA SER A 78 20.56 -23.74 4.60
C SER A 78 21.34 -22.43 4.39
N GLU A 79 20.64 -21.32 4.32
CA GLU A 79 21.18 -19.98 4.05
C GLU A 79 20.68 -18.97 5.13
N PRO A 80 21.11 -19.06 6.39
CA PRO A 80 20.53 -18.27 7.50
C PRO A 80 20.71 -16.76 7.37
N ASN A 81 21.72 -16.32 6.60
CA ASN A 81 22.03 -14.92 6.32
C ASN A 81 21.63 -14.48 4.90
N ASN A 82 20.64 -15.12 4.30
CA ASN A 82 20.12 -14.70 3.00
C ASN A 82 19.08 -13.59 3.19
N ALA A 83 19.49 -12.33 3.00
CA ALA A 83 18.63 -11.16 3.16
C ALA A 83 17.40 -11.22 2.23
N GLU A 84 17.55 -11.73 1.01
CA GLU A 84 16.44 -11.84 0.05
C GLU A 84 15.36 -12.81 0.53
N VAL A 85 15.75 -13.94 1.11
CA VAL A 85 14.81 -14.91 1.69
C VAL A 85 14.08 -14.28 2.89
N LEU A 86 14.80 -13.53 3.73
CA LEU A 86 14.22 -12.83 4.87
C LEU A 86 13.20 -11.77 4.42
N ILE A 87 13.51 -10.99 3.39
CA ILE A 87 12.59 -10.00 2.81
C ILE A 87 11.33 -10.69 2.29
N ARG A 88 11.47 -11.76 1.54
CA ARG A 88 10.32 -12.51 1.01
C ARG A 88 9.43 -13.09 2.11
N LEU A 89 10.01 -13.59 3.19
CA LEU A 89 9.25 -14.01 4.37
C LEU A 89 8.54 -12.83 5.02
N GLY A 90 9.21 -11.69 5.15
CA GLY A 90 8.61 -10.46 5.65
C GLY A 90 7.38 -10.07 4.83
N ASN A 91 7.53 -10.00 3.50
CA ASN A 91 6.44 -9.67 2.58
C ASN A 91 5.28 -10.66 2.68
N LEU A 92 5.57 -11.96 2.70
CA LEU A 92 4.55 -13.00 2.80
C LEU A 92 3.72 -12.86 4.08
N TYR A 93 4.37 -12.65 5.22
CA TYR A 93 3.66 -12.46 6.49
C TYR A 93 2.97 -11.10 6.58
N TYR A 94 3.53 -10.06 5.94
CA TYR A 94 2.86 -8.77 5.81
C TYR A 94 1.55 -8.89 5.02
N ASP A 95 1.56 -9.56 3.87
CA ASP A 95 0.38 -9.81 3.04
C ASP A 95 -0.68 -10.65 3.77
N ALA A 96 -0.22 -11.56 4.63
CA ALA A 96 -1.08 -12.32 5.52
C ALA A 96 -1.56 -11.54 6.77
N GLN A 97 -1.23 -10.25 6.86
CA GLN A 97 -1.54 -9.37 7.99
C GLN A 97 -0.92 -9.83 9.33
N GLN A 98 0.09 -10.68 9.28
CA GLN A 98 0.88 -11.10 10.43
C GLN A 98 2.04 -10.12 10.68
N TYR A 99 1.69 -8.86 10.89
CA TYR A 99 2.65 -7.76 10.97
C TYR A 99 3.78 -7.95 11.99
N PRO A 100 3.53 -8.49 13.21
CA PRO A 100 4.63 -8.76 14.15
C PRO A 100 5.66 -9.74 13.60
N THR A 101 5.22 -10.78 12.88
CA THR A 101 6.09 -11.76 12.23
C THR A 101 6.88 -11.12 11.09
N ALA A 102 6.19 -10.32 10.26
CA ALA A 102 6.82 -9.57 9.17
C ALA A 102 7.93 -8.64 9.67
N VAL A 103 7.66 -7.85 10.72
CA VAL A 103 8.65 -6.97 11.37
C VAL A 103 9.88 -7.76 11.83
N GLY A 104 9.69 -8.96 12.38
CA GLY A 104 10.80 -9.82 12.79
C GLY A 104 11.72 -10.21 11.62
N TYR A 105 11.15 -10.56 10.47
CA TYR A 105 11.93 -10.90 9.28
C TYR A 105 12.57 -9.68 8.62
N TYR A 106 11.86 -8.55 8.51
CA TYR A 106 12.41 -7.29 8.02
C TYR A 106 13.57 -6.81 8.89
N GLY A 107 13.45 -6.88 10.21
CA GLY A 107 14.54 -6.51 11.11
C GLY A 107 15.79 -7.36 10.90
N ARG A 108 15.64 -8.68 10.70
CA ARG A 108 16.77 -9.55 10.36
C ARG A 108 17.37 -9.21 8.99
N ALA A 109 16.56 -8.88 7.99
CA ALA A 109 17.05 -8.45 6.69
C ALA A 109 17.83 -7.13 6.79
N LEU A 110 17.34 -6.17 7.57
CA LEU A 110 18.00 -4.89 7.80
C LEU A 110 19.31 -5.01 8.60
N ASN A 111 19.45 -6.03 9.45
CA ASN A 111 20.76 -6.32 10.08
C ASN A 111 21.83 -6.72 9.04
N LEU A 112 21.41 -7.30 7.91
CA LEU A 112 22.31 -7.69 6.81
C LEU A 112 22.44 -6.59 5.75
N ARG A 113 21.42 -5.77 5.57
CA ARG A 113 21.34 -4.66 4.59
C ARG A 113 20.80 -3.39 5.29
N PRO A 114 21.62 -2.71 6.11
CA PRO A 114 21.14 -1.58 6.94
C PRO A 114 20.56 -0.40 6.15
N SER A 115 21.02 -0.19 4.91
CA SER A 115 20.61 0.91 4.04
C SER A 115 19.49 0.51 3.06
N ASP A 116 18.82 -0.64 3.26
CA ASP A 116 17.70 -1.05 2.40
C ASP A 116 16.44 -0.23 2.76
N ALA A 117 16.29 0.90 2.08
CA ALA A 117 15.22 1.85 2.36
C ALA A 117 13.82 1.29 2.08
N ASP A 118 13.69 0.38 1.11
CA ASP A 118 12.40 -0.23 0.77
C ASP A 118 11.96 -1.19 1.88
N VAL A 119 12.85 -2.08 2.32
CA VAL A 119 12.56 -2.98 3.46
C VAL A 119 12.24 -2.20 4.73
N ARG A 120 12.94 -1.08 4.96
CA ARG A 120 12.69 -0.21 6.10
C ARG A 120 11.32 0.47 6.01
N THR A 121 10.93 0.87 4.81
CA THR A 121 9.59 1.43 4.54
C THR A 121 8.50 0.39 4.80
N ASP A 122 8.68 -0.85 4.34
CA ASP A 122 7.73 -1.94 4.59
C ASP A 122 7.61 -2.26 6.08
N MET A 123 8.73 -2.27 6.81
CA MET A 123 8.72 -2.43 8.26
C MET A 123 7.99 -1.29 8.98
N GLY A 124 8.20 -0.04 8.55
CA GLY A 124 7.47 1.12 9.06
C GLY A 124 5.97 1.00 8.80
N THR A 125 5.59 0.54 7.62
CA THR A 125 4.18 0.31 7.27
C THR A 125 3.57 -0.82 8.12
N ALA A 126 4.31 -1.88 8.41
CA ALA A 126 3.87 -2.93 9.32
C ALA A 126 3.63 -2.40 10.74
N TYR A 127 4.51 -1.54 11.27
CA TYR A 127 4.29 -0.86 12.56
C TYR A 127 3.04 0.00 12.55
N TRP A 128 2.76 0.71 11.44
CA TRP A 128 1.53 1.48 11.30
C TRP A 128 0.28 0.61 11.43
N TYR A 129 0.24 -0.54 10.76
CA TYR A 129 -0.87 -1.49 10.87
C TYR A 129 -1.00 -2.13 12.27
N MET A 130 0.08 -2.20 13.03
CA MET A 130 0.06 -2.59 14.44
C MET A 130 -0.44 -1.46 15.36
N GLY A 131 -0.72 -0.26 14.82
CA GLY A 131 -1.15 0.91 15.59
C GLY A 131 0.00 1.70 16.22
N ASP A 132 1.25 1.35 15.93
CA ASP A 132 2.45 2.02 16.48
C ASP A 132 2.95 3.10 15.50
N ALA A 133 2.24 4.23 15.49
CA ALA A 133 2.57 5.36 14.63
C ALA A 133 3.98 5.94 14.91
N ASP A 134 4.45 5.87 16.15
CA ASP A 134 5.75 6.43 16.51
C ASP A 134 6.89 5.59 15.93
N LYS A 135 6.81 4.25 16.02
CA LYS A 135 7.78 3.37 15.36
C LYS A 135 7.69 3.48 13.84
N ALA A 136 6.50 3.54 13.29
CA ALA A 136 6.33 3.74 11.85
C ALA A 136 7.07 4.98 11.36
N ILE A 137 6.87 6.12 12.01
CA ILE A 137 7.54 7.39 11.69
C ILE A 137 9.07 7.27 11.86
N ALA A 138 9.54 6.59 12.91
CA ALA A 138 10.96 6.38 13.12
C ALA A 138 11.61 5.60 11.97
N GLU A 139 10.99 4.51 11.52
CA GLU A 139 11.48 3.72 10.39
C GLU A 139 11.43 4.49 9.08
N PHE A 140 10.36 5.25 8.82
CA PHE A 140 10.28 6.10 7.62
C PHE A 140 11.35 7.19 7.62
N ASN A 141 11.60 7.86 8.75
CA ASN A 141 12.66 8.85 8.84
C ASN A 141 14.04 8.25 8.60
N GLN A 142 14.29 7.03 9.11
CA GLN A 142 15.55 6.33 8.84
C GLN A 142 15.66 5.91 7.36
N SER A 143 14.56 5.47 6.73
CA SER A 143 14.53 5.19 5.29
C SER A 143 14.89 6.43 4.47
N LEU A 144 14.32 7.59 4.84
CA LEU A 144 14.61 8.87 4.16
C LEU A 144 16.02 9.41 4.47
N ALA A 145 16.65 9.01 5.57
CA ALA A 145 18.05 9.35 5.82
C ALA A 145 18.99 8.66 4.81
N ASP A 146 18.68 7.41 4.44
CA ASP A 146 19.42 6.66 3.43
C ASP A 146 19.01 7.04 2.00
N HIS A 147 17.69 7.26 1.76
CA HIS A 147 17.09 7.59 0.45
C HIS A 147 16.10 8.77 0.58
N PRO A 148 16.56 10.03 0.55
CA PRO A 148 15.76 11.21 0.91
C PRO A 148 14.51 11.46 0.04
N ASN A 149 14.47 10.90 -1.16
CA ASN A 149 13.39 11.10 -2.12
C ASN A 149 12.65 9.78 -2.46
N ASN A 150 12.69 8.78 -1.56
CA ASN A 150 11.91 7.56 -1.77
C ASN A 150 10.41 7.90 -1.76
N PRO A 151 9.70 7.75 -2.90
CA PRO A 151 8.33 8.23 -3.02
C PRO A 151 7.35 7.45 -2.12
N ASN A 152 7.57 6.14 -1.95
CA ASN A 152 6.74 5.30 -1.10
C ASN A 152 6.87 5.70 0.37
N THR A 153 8.09 5.99 0.80
CA THR A 153 8.36 6.44 2.17
C THR A 153 7.71 7.80 2.44
N LEU A 154 7.89 8.78 1.53
CA LEU A 154 7.28 10.11 1.66
C LEU A 154 5.75 10.05 1.69
N PHE A 155 5.16 9.19 0.85
CA PHE A 155 3.70 8.99 0.84
C PHE A 155 3.20 8.44 2.18
N ASN A 156 3.82 7.35 2.66
CA ASN A 156 3.42 6.66 3.89
C ASN A 156 3.68 7.50 5.14
N LEU A 157 4.82 8.22 5.19
CA LEU A 157 5.14 9.13 6.29
C LEU A 157 4.08 10.23 6.44
N GLY A 158 3.70 10.88 5.32
CA GLY A 158 2.63 11.87 5.32
C GLY A 158 1.30 11.30 5.80
N LEU A 159 0.94 10.07 5.38
CA LEU A 159 -0.26 9.40 5.82
C LEU A 159 -0.28 9.16 7.34
N VAL A 160 0.83 8.62 7.88
CA VAL A 160 0.94 8.32 9.32
C VAL A 160 0.99 9.59 10.15
N ARG A 161 1.66 10.65 9.68
CA ARG A 161 1.63 11.96 10.34
C ARG A 161 0.22 12.53 10.41
N LEU A 162 -0.53 12.50 9.29
CA LEU A 162 -1.90 13.03 9.28
C LEU A 162 -2.83 12.21 10.16
N GLN A 163 -2.88 10.91 9.98
CA GLN A 163 -3.87 10.05 10.61
C GLN A 163 -3.48 9.64 12.03
N GLY A 164 -2.22 9.30 12.25
CA GLY A 164 -1.70 8.80 13.52
C GLY A 164 -1.33 9.90 14.51
N LYS A 165 -0.75 11.00 14.04
CA LYS A 165 -0.24 12.09 14.89
C LYS A 165 -1.06 13.37 14.80
N LYS A 166 -2.04 13.47 13.89
CA LYS A 166 -2.80 14.69 13.57
C LYS A 166 -1.89 15.84 13.12
N ASP A 167 -0.70 15.52 12.64
CA ASP A 167 0.29 16.47 12.12
C ASP A 167 0.01 16.79 10.66
N SER A 168 -1.01 17.60 10.41
CA SER A 168 -1.38 18.02 9.04
C SER A 168 -0.25 18.80 8.35
N ARG A 169 0.55 19.58 9.10
CA ARG A 169 1.63 20.39 8.50
C ARG A 169 2.78 19.50 8.03
N GLY A 170 3.19 18.54 8.85
CA GLY A 170 4.21 17.57 8.49
C GLY A 170 3.78 16.71 7.30
N ALA A 171 2.55 16.22 7.29
CA ALA A 171 2.01 15.46 6.17
C ALA A 171 2.03 16.23 4.85
N ILE A 172 1.62 17.51 4.87
CA ILE A 172 1.66 18.39 3.70
C ILE A 172 3.11 18.57 3.21
N ALA A 173 4.06 18.72 4.11
CA ALA A 173 5.47 18.88 3.74
C ALA A 173 6.01 17.63 3.04
N ASP A 174 5.75 16.43 3.57
CA ASP A 174 6.18 15.16 2.98
C ASP A 174 5.59 14.96 1.57
N TRP A 175 4.28 15.17 1.42
CA TRP A 175 3.61 15.01 0.12
C TRP A 175 4.01 16.06 -0.91
N LYS A 176 4.31 17.30 -0.49
CA LYS A 176 4.90 18.31 -1.38
C LYS A 176 6.29 17.90 -1.84
N GLN A 177 7.12 17.37 -0.95
CA GLN A 177 8.42 16.83 -1.32
C GLN A 177 8.27 15.69 -2.32
N LEU A 178 7.35 14.74 -2.08
CA LEU A 178 7.04 13.65 -3.01
C LEU A 178 6.74 14.20 -4.41
N LEU A 179 5.78 15.13 -4.54
CA LEU A 179 5.36 15.66 -5.83
C LEU A 179 6.44 16.53 -6.52
N ALA A 180 7.33 17.14 -5.75
CA ALA A 180 8.44 17.90 -6.26
C ALA A 180 9.57 17.02 -6.80
N THR A 181 9.83 15.88 -6.15
CA THR A 181 10.92 14.97 -6.51
C THR A 181 10.50 13.86 -7.47
N THR A 182 9.19 13.59 -7.57
CA THR A 182 8.60 12.60 -8.48
C THR A 182 7.42 13.24 -9.24
N PRO A 183 7.69 14.06 -10.27
CA PRO A 183 6.64 14.79 -10.99
C PRO A 183 5.63 13.89 -11.71
N ASP A 184 6.04 12.69 -12.09
CA ASP A 184 5.26 11.66 -12.78
C ASP A 184 4.70 10.60 -11.82
N TYR A 185 4.58 10.92 -10.53
CA TYR A 185 3.99 10.01 -9.55
C TYR A 185 2.58 9.58 -9.96
N ALA A 186 2.36 8.27 -10.04
CA ALA A 186 1.14 7.69 -10.62
C ALA A 186 -0.16 8.19 -9.95
N ASP A 187 -0.14 8.36 -8.63
CA ASP A 187 -1.28 8.82 -7.83
C ASP A 187 -1.23 10.33 -7.52
N ARG A 188 -0.59 11.14 -8.38
CA ARG A 188 -0.39 12.58 -8.17
C ARG A 188 -1.67 13.31 -7.77
N ASP A 189 -2.75 13.12 -8.52
CA ASP A 189 -4.03 13.81 -8.28
C ASP A 189 -4.59 13.47 -6.89
N LYS A 190 -4.44 12.23 -6.46
CA LYS A 190 -4.84 11.78 -5.13
C LYS A 190 -4.02 12.47 -4.03
N VAL A 191 -2.70 12.57 -4.23
CA VAL A 191 -1.82 13.26 -3.27
C VAL A 191 -2.16 14.74 -3.19
N GLU A 192 -2.46 15.41 -4.30
CA GLU A 192 -2.90 16.82 -4.32
C GLU A 192 -4.21 17.01 -3.56
N GLN A 193 -5.17 16.11 -3.72
CA GLN A 193 -6.42 16.10 -2.93
C GLN A 193 -6.16 15.92 -1.43
N MET A 194 -5.26 15.00 -1.06
CA MET A 194 -4.86 14.78 0.34
C MET A 194 -4.20 16.02 0.94
N ILE A 195 -3.34 16.71 0.19
CA ILE A 195 -2.76 17.99 0.60
C ILE A 195 -3.85 19.04 0.84
N ALA A 196 -4.81 19.17 -0.08
CA ALA A 196 -5.90 20.13 0.05
C ALA A 196 -6.77 19.85 1.29
N GLU A 197 -7.03 18.58 1.58
CA GLU A 197 -7.81 18.18 2.77
C GLU A 197 -7.02 18.42 4.06
N ALA A 198 -5.74 18.08 4.09
CA ALA A 198 -4.88 18.36 5.25
C ALA A 198 -4.75 19.85 5.54
N TRP A 199 -4.78 20.72 4.51
CA TRP A 199 -4.81 22.16 4.67
C TRP A 199 -6.07 22.65 5.38
N LYS A 200 -7.24 22.09 5.09
CA LYS A 200 -8.50 22.43 5.80
C LYS A 200 -8.39 22.07 7.28
N GLN A 201 -7.84 20.88 7.57
CA GLN A 201 -7.66 20.41 8.94
C GLN A 201 -6.63 21.23 9.73
N SER A 202 -5.61 21.78 9.08
CA SER A 202 -4.55 22.57 9.75
C SER A 202 -5.00 23.96 10.20
N LYS A 203 -6.20 24.42 9.78
CA LYS A 203 -6.79 25.73 10.13
C LYS A 203 -7.78 25.66 11.27
N LEU A 204 -8.13 24.46 11.73
CA LEU A 204 -8.99 24.21 12.88
C LEU A 204 -8.18 24.13 14.16
#